data_5b5d371efc58f30b8af35a782c5a1e82
#
_entry.id   5b5d371efc58f30b8af35a782c5a1e82
#
_cell.length_a   1.000
_cell.length_b   1.000
_cell.length_c   1.000
_cell.angle_alpha   90.00
_cell.angle_beta   90.00
_cell.angle_gamma   90.00
#
_symmetry.space_group_name_H-M   'P 1'
#
loop_
_entity.id
_entity.type
_entity.pdbx_description
1 polymer ?
#
loop_
_entity_poly.entity_id
_entity_poly.type
_entity_poly.pdbx_seq_one_letter_code
_entity_poly.pdbx_strand_id
1 'polypeptide(L)'
;YNVSTANNVAMWETSFEAINRYNIVRDGIEGAVANGIISQELGNQYKGELLFLRALTYHNLMIHFALPYNVEGNNNYGMPIYLNAVSDPAQVENQLQIGRSSVKDTYAQILKDLDEAESLLPDVIEVNKIARASKGAAIALKSRVHLHMRDWAGVIEDAKKLENSRFKLESDPATPFTAYSNNMESIFSIANSSDDNASVNGAMSSMMSARDGGRAMCPSSPILYNSKFWRGDDKRRNLLLYRESDQYYFCDKYQNPTTREEYAPIIRYAEVLLNEAEAAARQGDKDLALKKLNEVRDRSLADPASQTYKANDFADTKALTEAILWERRIEFHGEGRRWEDIHRLAADDLCPSGGIPAKIEYNNTKGQGAFVVGGEVKSEWFGSNKAFIPYTDKRFIWPIPQNDLLRNPTLAAQQNAGW
;
A
#
# COMPACT_ATOMS: atom_id res chain seq x y z
N TYR A 1 10.16 -2.81 18.41
CA TYR A 1 8.91 -2.09 18.73
C TYR A 1 8.41 -2.48 20.11
N ASN A 2 7.72 -1.55 20.75
CA ASN A 2 6.97 -1.73 21.99
C ASN A 2 5.79 -0.74 22.03
N VAL A 3 4.97 -0.77 23.07
CA VAL A 3 3.77 0.06 23.24
C VAL A 3 4.03 1.58 23.27
N SER A 4 5.29 2.01 23.41
CA SER A 4 5.69 3.44 23.46
C SER A 4 6.59 3.83 22.29
N THR A 5 6.76 2.97 21.26
CA THR A 5 7.58 3.30 20.08
C THR A 5 6.92 4.43 19.31
N ALA A 6 7.65 5.54 19.10
CA ALA A 6 7.11 6.79 18.55
C ALA A 6 6.34 6.61 17.22
N ASN A 7 6.87 5.86 16.28
CA ASN A 7 6.19 5.63 14.99
C ASN A 7 4.90 4.83 15.14
N ASN A 8 4.87 3.85 16.06
CA ASN A 8 3.69 3.07 16.35
C ASN A 8 2.59 3.96 16.97
N VAL A 9 2.95 4.74 17.98
CA VAL A 9 2.06 5.69 18.66
C VAL A 9 1.53 6.71 17.65
N ALA A 10 2.41 7.35 16.89
CA ALA A 10 2.00 8.35 15.90
C ALA A 10 1.03 7.79 14.87
N MET A 11 1.29 6.61 14.31
CA MET A 11 0.40 6.01 13.32
C MET A 11 -0.99 5.72 13.90
N TRP A 12 -1.06 5.18 15.10
CA TRP A 12 -2.33 4.90 15.76
C TRP A 12 -3.10 6.19 16.07
N GLU A 13 -2.50 7.09 16.84
CA GLU A 13 -3.15 8.32 17.32
C GLU A 13 -3.58 9.24 16.16
N THR A 14 -2.69 9.50 15.19
CA THR A 14 -3.06 10.36 14.05
C THR A 14 -4.10 9.74 13.14
N SER A 15 -4.12 8.41 12.99
CA SER A 15 -5.15 7.72 12.20
C SER A 15 -6.53 7.86 12.85
N PHE A 16 -6.65 7.64 14.16
CA PHE A 16 -7.93 7.80 14.84
C PHE A 16 -8.38 9.26 14.97
N GLU A 17 -7.43 10.19 15.13
CA GLU A 17 -7.72 11.62 15.02
C GLU A 17 -8.28 11.98 13.64
N ALA A 18 -7.67 11.47 12.57
CA ALA A 18 -8.16 11.68 11.20
C ALA A 18 -9.55 11.08 11.00
N ILE A 19 -9.81 9.86 11.48
CA ILE A 19 -11.14 9.22 11.43
C ILE A 19 -12.19 10.10 12.11
N ASN A 20 -11.88 10.64 13.30
CA ASN A 20 -12.81 11.53 13.98
C ASN A 20 -13.06 12.83 13.19
N ARG A 21 -12.03 13.44 12.61
CA ARG A 21 -12.16 14.61 11.75
C ARG A 21 -13.03 14.33 10.53
N TYR A 22 -12.90 13.16 9.90
CA TYR A 22 -13.75 12.75 8.77
C TYR A 22 -15.22 12.66 9.20
N ASN A 23 -15.49 12.07 10.38
CA ASN A 23 -16.86 11.99 10.92
C ASN A 23 -17.44 13.37 11.21
N ILE A 24 -16.68 14.27 11.86
CA ILE A 24 -17.12 15.65 12.16
C ILE A 24 -17.49 16.40 10.87
N VAL A 25 -16.63 16.35 9.85
CA VAL A 25 -16.90 17.05 8.59
C VAL A 25 -18.09 16.44 7.85
N ARG A 26 -18.20 15.10 7.84
CA ARG A 26 -19.34 14.39 7.23
C ARG A 26 -20.67 14.84 7.85
N ASP A 27 -20.73 14.88 9.19
CA ASP A 27 -21.95 15.28 9.88
C ASP A 27 -22.31 16.77 9.62
N GLY A 28 -21.29 17.62 9.41
CA GLY A 28 -21.48 19.03 9.04
C GLY A 28 -21.98 19.25 7.60
N ILE A 29 -21.69 18.33 6.68
CA ILE A 29 -22.08 18.43 5.27
C ILE A 29 -23.61 18.47 5.11
N GLU A 30 -24.34 17.63 5.84
CA GLU A 30 -25.80 17.57 5.77
C GLU A 30 -26.43 18.92 6.13
N GLY A 31 -25.93 19.57 7.18
CA GLY A 31 -26.36 20.91 7.56
C GLY A 31 -26.02 21.97 6.52
N ALA A 32 -24.83 21.89 5.91
CA ALA A 32 -24.41 22.82 4.88
C ALA A 32 -25.28 22.72 3.61
N VAL A 33 -25.67 21.51 3.22
CA VAL A 33 -26.60 21.27 2.10
C VAL A 33 -28.00 21.78 2.44
N ALA A 34 -28.52 21.41 3.63
CA ALA A 34 -29.87 21.81 4.06
C ALA A 34 -30.04 23.34 4.14
N ASN A 35 -28.98 24.07 4.49
CA ASN A 35 -28.96 25.53 4.54
C ASN A 35 -28.58 26.21 3.21
N GLY A 36 -28.40 25.44 2.12
CA GLY A 36 -28.07 25.98 0.81
C GLY A 36 -26.65 26.58 0.69
N ILE A 37 -25.75 26.25 1.63
CA ILE A 37 -24.35 26.72 1.62
C ILE A 37 -23.57 26.03 0.48
N ILE A 38 -23.84 24.75 0.28
CA ILE A 38 -23.28 23.94 -0.83
C ILE A 38 -24.41 23.18 -1.53
N SER A 39 -24.17 22.82 -2.82
CA SER A 39 -25.11 21.97 -3.56
C SER A 39 -25.12 20.54 -3.02
N GLN A 40 -26.21 19.80 -3.26
CA GLN A 40 -26.31 18.38 -2.93
C GLN A 40 -25.21 17.56 -3.62
N GLU A 41 -24.91 17.89 -4.88
CA GLU A 41 -23.85 17.21 -5.64
C GLU A 41 -22.48 17.39 -5.00
N LEU A 42 -22.13 18.63 -4.63
CA LEU A 42 -20.87 18.91 -3.93
C LEU A 42 -20.83 18.25 -2.53
N GLY A 43 -21.96 18.23 -1.82
CA GLY A 43 -22.11 17.53 -0.56
C GLY A 43 -21.87 16.02 -0.71
N ASN A 44 -22.43 15.40 -1.75
CA ASN A 44 -22.22 14.00 -2.07
C ASN A 44 -20.75 13.71 -2.38
N GLN A 45 -20.11 14.55 -3.20
CA GLN A 45 -18.68 14.42 -3.50
C GLN A 45 -17.84 14.47 -2.22
N TYR A 46 -18.03 15.48 -1.37
CA TYR A 46 -17.27 15.61 -0.12
C TYR A 46 -17.50 14.40 0.81
N LYS A 47 -18.74 13.96 0.95
CA LYS A 47 -19.07 12.77 1.74
C LYS A 47 -18.36 11.53 1.18
N GLY A 48 -18.38 11.32 -0.12
CA GLY A 48 -17.68 10.20 -0.77
C GLY A 48 -16.16 10.22 -0.54
N GLU A 49 -15.53 11.41 -0.62
CA GLU A 49 -14.11 11.57 -0.33
C GLU A 49 -13.77 11.23 1.13
N LEU A 50 -14.59 11.66 2.09
CA LEU A 50 -14.38 11.35 3.51
C LEU A 50 -14.53 9.86 3.81
N LEU A 51 -15.50 9.18 3.19
CA LEU A 51 -15.67 7.74 3.29
C LEU A 51 -14.48 6.98 2.69
N PHE A 52 -14.01 7.38 1.53
CA PHE A 52 -12.79 6.83 0.93
C PHE A 52 -11.57 6.98 1.84
N LEU A 53 -11.35 8.17 2.40
CA LEU A 53 -10.22 8.43 3.31
C LEU A 53 -10.35 7.63 4.61
N ARG A 54 -11.56 7.46 5.16
CA ARG A 54 -11.79 6.63 6.33
C ARG A 54 -11.48 5.17 6.05
N ALA A 55 -11.95 4.64 4.93
CA ALA A 55 -11.66 3.29 4.49
C ALA A 55 -10.16 3.04 4.28
N LEU A 56 -9.46 3.96 3.61
CA LEU A 56 -8.00 3.90 3.42
C LEU A 56 -7.26 3.90 4.77
N THR A 57 -7.69 4.75 5.71
CA THR A 57 -7.09 4.85 7.04
C THR A 57 -7.30 3.55 7.84
N TYR A 58 -8.53 3.00 7.85
CA TYR A 58 -8.77 1.70 8.49
C TYR A 58 -7.98 0.56 7.84
N HIS A 59 -7.88 0.52 6.53
CA HIS A 59 -7.09 -0.50 5.86
C HIS A 59 -5.60 -0.40 6.25
N ASN A 60 -5.04 0.79 6.33
CA ASN A 60 -3.66 0.99 6.79
C ASN A 60 -3.46 0.55 8.25
N LEU A 61 -4.43 0.82 9.13
CA LEU A 61 -4.39 0.33 10.51
C LEU A 61 -4.43 -1.20 10.56
N MET A 62 -5.28 -1.83 9.74
CA MET A 62 -5.42 -3.29 9.69
C MET A 62 -4.11 -3.99 9.35
N ILE A 63 -3.38 -3.52 8.36
CA ILE A 63 -2.12 -4.18 7.94
C ILE A 63 -0.96 -4.02 8.93
N HIS A 64 -1.08 -3.10 9.91
CA HIS A 64 -0.03 -2.88 10.91
C HIS A 64 -0.39 -3.43 12.30
N PHE A 65 -1.66 -3.38 12.68
CA PHE A 65 -2.10 -3.69 14.05
C PHE A 65 -2.98 -4.94 14.15
N ALA A 66 -3.36 -5.57 13.05
CA ALA A 66 -4.15 -6.79 13.03
C ALA A 66 -3.46 -7.91 12.26
N LEU A 67 -3.83 -9.16 12.53
CA LEU A 67 -3.43 -10.30 11.72
C LEU A 67 -4.11 -10.28 10.34
N PRO A 68 -3.53 -10.94 9.32
CA PRO A 68 -4.13 -11.04 8.00
C PRO A 68 -5.53 -11.65 8.03
N TYR A 69 -6.34 -11.29 7.04
CA TYR A 69 -7.74 -11.74 6.93
C TYR A 69 -7.91 -13.28 6.92
N ASN A 70 -6.96 -13.99 6.31
CA ASN A 70 -6.98 -15.44 6.17
C ASN A 70 -6.34 -16.21 7.35
N VAL A 71 -5.89 -15.50 8.39
CA VAL A 71 -5.43 -16.15 9.62
C VAL A 71 -6.62 -16.37 10.52
N GLU A 72 -7.03 -17.63 10.70
CA GLU A 72 -8.12 -18.00 11.58
C GLU A 72 -7.69 -18.07 13.04
N GLY A 73 -8.58 -17.74 13.97
CA GLY A 73 -8.38 -17.85 15.41
C GLY A 73 -9.39 -17.08 16.21
N ASN A 74 -9.64 -17.50 17.44
CA ASN A 74 -10.70 -16.98 18.31
C ASN A 74 -10.50 -15.51 18.75
N ASN A 75 -9.34 -14.91 18.49
CA ASN A 75 -8.97 -13.56 18.91
C ASN A 75 -8.39 -12.74 17.79
N ASN A 76 -8.87 -12.90 16.55
CA ASN A 76 -8.47 -12.05 15.45
C ASN A 76 -9.13 -10.69 15.56
N TYR A 77 -8.56 -9.87 16.44
CA TYR A 77 -9.00 -8.50 16.62
C TYR A 77 -8.60 -7.65 15.42
N GLY A 78 -9.60 -6.99 14.83
CA GLY A 78 -9.45 -5.89 13.88
C GLY A 78 -9.20 -4.57 14.60
N MET A 79 -9.94 -3.52 14.21
CA MET A 79 -9.83 -2.18 14.80
C MET A 79 -11.08 -1.80 15.60
N PRO A 80 -10.99 -0.89 16.57
CA PRO A 80 -12.16 -0.20 17.08
C PRO A 80 -12.81 0.59 15.95
N ILE A 81 -14.13 0.45 15.77
CA ILE A 81 -14.85 1.10 14.67
C ILE A 81 -15.57 2.33 15.21
N TYR A 82 -15.08 3.53 14.85
CA TYR A 82 -15.65 4.81 15.23
C TYR A 82 -16.36 5.44 14.04
N LEU A 83 -17.68 5.47 14.07
CA LEU A 83 -18.53 5.96 12.98
C LEU A 83 -19.21 7.31 13.29
N ASN A 84 -19.18 7.75 14.52
CA ASN A 84 -19.79 8.98 14.97
C ASN A 84 -18.74 10.03 15.30
N ALA A 85 -19.05 11.29 15.03
CA ALA A 85 -18.21 12.40 15.44
C ALA A 85 -18.13 12.51 16.97
N VAL A 86 -16.94 12.84 17.47
CA VAL A 86 -16.72 13.22 18.87
C VAL A 86 -16.25 14.67 18.87
N SER A 87 -17.15 15.57 19.23
CA SER A 87 -16.90 17.01 19.28
C SER A 87 -17.16 17.62 20.67
N ASP A 88 -17.66 16.81 21.62
CA ASP A 88 -18.00 17.19 22.96
C ASP A 88 -17.33 16.24 23.98
N PRO A 89 -16.73 16.74 25.07
CA PRO A 89 -16.16 15.92 26.12
C PRO A 89 -17.08 14.82 26.67
N ALA A 90 -18.40 15.09 26.78
CA ALA A 90 -19.37 14.09 27.24
C ALA A 90 -19.52 12.88 26.30
N GLN A 91 -19.20 13.04 25.02
CA GLN A 91 -19.20 11.95 24.03
C GLN A 91 -17.98 11.03 24.19
N VAL A 92 -16.89 11.51 24.80
CA VAL A 92 -15.63 10.76 24.96
C VAL A 92 -15.86 9.53 25.84
N GLU A 93 -16.63 9.64 26.92
CA GLU A 93 -16.87 8.52 27.85
C GLU A 93 -17.48 7.30 27.15
N ASN A 94 -18.40 7.53 26.19
CA ASN A 94 -19.00 6.47 25.39
C ASN A 94 -17.98 5.79 24.47
N GLN A 95 -17.00 6.54 23.97
CA GLN A 95 -15.95 6.01 23.09
C GLN A 95 -14.91 5.18 23.85
N LEU A 96 -14.64 5.51 25.12
CA LEU A 96 -13.68 4.79 25.97
C LEU A 96 -14.12 3.35 26.32
N GLN A 97 -15.35 2.96 25.98
CA GLN A 97 -15.85 1.60 26.15
C GLN A 97 -15.78 0.77 24.87
N ILE A 98 -15.48 1.40 23.72
CA ILE A 98 -15.43 0.70 22.44
C ILE A 98 -14.16 -0.13 22.37
N GLY A 99 -14.33 -1.44 22.26
CA GLY A 99 -13.25 -2.39 22.02
C GLY A 99 -12.97 -2.58 20.53
N ARG A 100 -12.03 -3.46 20.23
CA ARG A 100 -11.74 -3.88 18.86
C ARG A 100 -12.87 -4.74 18.32
N SER A 101 -13.26 -4.48 17.10
CA SER A 101 -14.10 -5.38 16.30
C SER A 101 -13.27 -6.57 15.79
N SER A 102 -13.92 -7.56 15.20
CA SER A 102 -13.17 -8.62 14.51
C SER A 102 -12.47 -8.09 13.25
N VAL A 103 -11.46 -8.83 12.76
CA VAL A 103 -10.85 -8.57 11.45
C VAL A 103 -11.94 -8.53 10.37
N LYS A 104 -12.83 -9.52 10.36
CA LYS A 104 -13.94 -9.63 9.41
C LYS A 104 -14.85 -8.41 9.42
N ASP A 105 -15.28 -7.97 10.61
CA ASP A 105 -16.19 -6.82 10.73
C ASP A 105 -15.52 -5.51 10.33
N THR A 106 -14.21 -5.37 10.63
CA THR A 106 -13.45 -4.19 10.20
C THR A 106 -13.34 -4.13 8.68
N TYR A 107 -13.04 -5.24 8.00
CA TYR A 107 -13.02 -5.29 6.54
C TYR A 107 -14.41 -5.05 5.94
N ALA A 108 -15.48 -5.58 6.54
CA ALA A 108 -16.85 -5.32 6.13
C ALA A 108 -17.20 -3.82 6.22
N GLN A 109 -16.76 -3.13 7.29
CA GLN A 109 -16.95 -1.68 7.39
C GLN A 109 -16.15 -0.90 6.35
N ILE A 110 -14.91 -1.32 6.07
CA ILE A 110 -14.08 -0.72 5.00
C ILE A 110 -14.80 -0.82 3.65
N LEU A 111 -15.30 -2.01 3.30
CA LEU A 111 -16.04 -2.21 2.04
C LEU A 111 -17.33 -1.40 2.00
N LYS A 112 -18.09 -1.32 3.11
CA LYS A 112 -19.31 -0.50 3.20
C LYS A 112 -19.01 0.98 2.93
N ASP A 113 -17.94 1.52 3.51
CA ASP A 113 -17.52 2.89 3.26
C ASP A 113 -17.14 3.11 1.78
N LEU A 114 -16.46 2.15 1.17
CA LEU A 114 -16.05 2.22 -0.24
C LEU A 114 -17.23 2.05 -1.21
N ASP A 115 -18.21 1.21 -0.90
CA ASP A 115 -19.43 1.07 -1.71
C ASP A 115 -20.24 2.36 -1.72
N GLU A 116 -20.39 3.00 -0.56
CA GLU A 116 -21.03 4.31 -0.46
C GLU A 116 -20.20 5.39 -1.18
N ALA A 117 -18.87 5.40 -1.02
CA ALA A 117 -17.98 6.31 -1.73
C ALA A 117 -18.08 6.13 -3.26
N GLU A 118 -18.07 4.89 -3.77
CA GLU A 118 -18.25 4.59 -5.19
C GLU A 118 -19.56 5.17 -5.74
N SER A 119 -20.64 5.14 -4.95
CA SER A 119 -21.95 5.65 -5.36
C SER A 119 -22.04 7.18 -5.36
N LEU A 120 -21.29 7.87 -4.51
CA LEU A 120 -21.34 9.31 -4.30
C LEU A 120 -20.32 10.09 -5.09
N LEU A 121 -19.18 9.47 -5.42
CA LEU A 121 -18.06 10.15 -6.08
C LEU A 121 -18.28 10.28 -7.58
N PRO A 122 -17.89 11.42 -8.18
CA PRO A 122 -17.87 11.59 -9.62
C PRO A 122 -16.73 10.76 -10.26
N ASP A 123 -16.89 10.45 -11.54
CA ASP A 123 -15.85 9.76 -12.32
C ASP A 123 -14.57 10.59 -12.45
N VAL A 124 -14.72 11.92 -12.57
CA VAL A 124 -13.63 12.88 -12.73
C VAL A 124 -13.81 14.04 -11.77
N ILE A 125 -12.72 14.43 -11.11
CA ILE A 125 -12.63 15.70 -10.37
C ILE A 125 -11.60 16.55 -11.11
N GLU A 126 -12.03 17.68 -11.65
CA GLU A 126 -11.18 18.50 -12.53
C GLU A 126 -10.06 19.22 -11.77
N VAL A 127 -10.35 19.69 -10.55
CA VAL A 127 -9.35 20.37 -9.72
C VAL A 127 -8.57 19.32 -8.91
N ASN A 128 -7.25 19.36 -9.02
CA ASN A 128 -6.34 18.41 -8.33
C ASN A 128 -6.66 16.92 -8.59
N LYS A 129 -6.99 16.60 -9.82
CA LYS A 129 -7.52 15.32 -10.37
C LYS A 129 -7.18 14.06 -9.59
N ILE A 130 -5.90 13.85 -9.26
CA ILE A 130 -5.41 12.63 -8.60
C ILE A 130 -5.14 12.81 -7.10
N ALA A 131 -5.21 14.05 -6.60
CA ALA A 131 -5.04 14.34 -5.17
C ALA A 131 -6.38 14.36 -4.42
N ARG A 132 -7.48 14.13 -5.14
CA ARG A 132 -8.83 13.98 -4.59
C ARG A 132 -9.41 12.63 -5.02
N ALA A 133 -10.17 12.01 -4.13
CA ALA A 133 -10.75 10.71 -4.41
C ALA A 133 -11.87 10.82 -5.46
N SER A 134 -11.72 10.13 -6.58
CA SER A 134 -12.76 9.91 -7.59
C SER A 134 -13.44 8.56 -7.38
N LYS A 135 -14.54 8.31 -8.10
CA LYS A 135 -15.17 6.98 -8.14
C LYS A 135 -14.17 5.87 -8.46
N GLY A 136 -13.27 6.11 -9.43
CA GLY A 136 -12.21 5.16 -9.76
C GLY A 136 -11.22 4.91 -8.62
N ALA A 137 -10.97 5.91 -7.75
CA ALA A 137 -10.14 5.71 -6.57
C ALA A 137 -10.81 4.77 -5.53
N ALA A 138 -12.13 4.92 -5.34
CA ALA A 138 -12.89 4.02 -4.46
C ALA A 138 -12.86 2.57 -4.99
N ILE A 139 -13.11 2.37 -6.28
CA ILE A 139 -13.07 1.04 -6.93
C ILE A 139 -11.67 0.43 -6.83
N ALA A 140 -10.61 1.19 -7.10
CA ALA A 140 -9.24 0.69 -7.05
C ALA A 140 -8.83 0.28 -5.62
N LEU A 141 -9.28 1.04 -4.61
CA LEU A 141 -9.06 0.67 -3.21
C LEU A 141 -9.88 -0.58 -2.83
N LYS A 142 -11.11 -0.75 -3.35
CA LYS A 142 -11.89 -1.99 -3.18
C LYS A 142 -11.14 -3.19 -3.73
N SER A 143 -10.57 -3.09 -4.92
CA SER A 143 -9.75 -4.16 -5.51
C SER A 143 -8.59 -4.56 -4.59
N ARG A 144 -7.91 -3.61 -3.94
CA ARG A 144 -6.87 -3.88 -2.95
C ARG A 144 -7.44 -4.58 -1.70
N VAL A 145 -8.57 -4.10 -1.20
CA VAL A 145 -9.24 -4.69 -0.02
C VAL A 145 -9.68 -6.12 -0.30
N HIS A 146 -10.35 -6.37 -1.43
CA HIS A 146 -10.73 -7.73 -1.87
C HIS A 146 -9.51 -8.64 -2.04
N LEU A 147 -8.38 -8.12 -2.58
CA LEU A 147 -7.13 -8.88 -2.66
C LEU A 147 -6.64 -9.34 -1.27
N HIS A 148 -6.68 -8.45 -0.27
CA HIS A 148 -6.31 -8.77 1.11
C HIS A 148 -7.28 -9.76 1.75
N MET A 149 -8.56 -9.70 1.40
CA MET A 149 -9.59 -10.65 1.83
C MET A 149 -9.54 -11.99 1.08
N ARG A 150 -8.75 -12.09 0.00
CA ARG A 150 -8.72 -13.24 -0.92
C ARG A 150 -10.06 -13.46 -1.64
N ASP A 151 -10.83 -12.40 -1.79
CA ASP A 151 -12.02 -12.39 -2.63
C ASP A 151 -11.61 -12.11 -4.09
N TRP A 152 -11.14 -13.17 -4.75
CA TRP A 152 -10.62 -13.09 -6.12
C TRP A 152 -11.68 -12.65 -7.12
N ALA A 153 -12.94 -13.03 -6.90
CA ALA A 153 -14.06 -12.62 -7.76
C ALA A 153 -14.30 -11.10 -7.63
N GLY A 154 -14.30 -10.57 -6.40
CA GLY A 154 -14.43 -9.14 -6.14
C GLY A 154 -13.29 -8.33 -6.75
N VAL A 155 -12.04 -8.83 -6.70
CA VAL A 155 -10.89 -8.19 -7.37
C VAL A 155 -11.13 -8.05 -8.86
N ILE A 156 -11.55 -9.12 -9.55
CA ILE A 156 -11.79 -9.13 -11.00
C ILE A 156 -12.95 -8.22 -11.37
N GLU A 157 -14.02 -8.22 -10.56
CA GLU A 157 -15.19 -7.35 -10.78
C GLU A 157 -14.78 -5.87 -10.71
N ASP A 158 -14.03 -5.48 -9.66
CA ASP A 158 -13.58 -4.11 -9.50
C ASP A 158 -12.61 -3.68 -10.61
N ALA A 159 -11.68 -4.55 -11.02
CA ALA A 159 -10.77 -4.29 -12.12
C ALA A 159 -11.52 -4.04 -13.44
N LYS A 160 -12.55 -4.84 -13.74
CA LYS A 160 -13.40 -4.67 -14.94
C LYS A 160 -14.13 -3.33 -14.98
N LYS A 161 -14.54 -2.78 -13.83
CA LYS A 161 -15.15 -1.45 -13.77
C LYS A 161 -14.18 -0.34 -14.22
N LEU A 162 -12.87 -0.57 -14.09
CA LEU A 162 -11.83 0.39 -14.47
C LEU A 162 -11.28 0.22 -15.88
N GLU A 163 -11.58 -0.88 -16.61
CA GLU A 163 -11.04 -1.14 -17.95
C GLU A 163 -11.38 -0.03 -18.97
N ASN A 164 -12.58 0.56 -18.87
CA ASN A 164 -13.03 1.63 -19.76
C ASN A 164 -12.96 3.02 -19.09
N SER A 165 -12.26 3.13 -17.97
CA SER A 165 -12.06 4.41 -17.29
C SER A 165 -11.00 5.27 -17.98
N ARG A 166 -10.76 6.46 -17.44
CA ARG A 166 -9.66 7.34 -17.89
C ARG A 166 -8.28 6.80 -17.54
N PHE A 167 -8.16 5.86 -16.61
CA PHE A 167 -6.89 5.37 -16.12
C PHE A 167 -6.25 4.39 -17.09
N LYS A 168 -4.94 4.55 -17.33
CA LYS A 168 -4.15 3.71 -18.24
C LYS A 168 -2.72 3.61 -17.73
N LEU A 169 -2.04 2.54 -18.09
CA LEU A 169 -0.60 2.47 -17.91
C LEU A 169 0.09 3.54 -18.77
N GLU A 170 1.02 4.25 -18.16
CA GLU A 170 1.94 5.10 -18.90
C GLU A 170 2.97 4.25 -19.64
N SER A 171 3.38 4.69 -20.80
CA SER A 171 4.38 3.96 -21.61
C SER A 171 5.78 3.97 -20.99
N ASP A 172 6.08 5.00 -20.19
CA ASP A 172 7.29 5.09 -19.38
C ASP A 172 6.94 4.88 -17.89
N PRO A 173 7.52 3.86 -17.22
CA PRO A 173 7.29 3.60 -15.81
C PRO A 173 7.74 4.74 -14.87
N ALA A 174 8.51 5.72 -15.36
CA ALA A 174 8.90 6.91 -14.59
C ALA A 174 7.80 7.98 -14.51
N THR A 175 6.90 8.02 -15.50
CA THR A 175 5.90 9.10 -15.65
C THR A 175 5.05 9.35 -14.39
N PRO A 176 4.56 8.33 -13.65
CA PRO A 176 3.78 8.57 -12.42
C PRO A 176 4.51 9.36 -11.34
N PHE A 177 5.84 9.41 -11.38
CA PHE A 177 6.69 10.05 -10.38
C PHE A 177 7.22 11.42 -10.85
N THR A 178 7.33 11.63 -12.16
CA THR A 178 7.94 12.83 -12.75
C THR A 178 6.93 13.81 -13.33
N ALA A 179 5.75 13.35 -13.72
CA ALA A 179 4.71 14.19 -14.30
C ALA A 179 3.65 14.70 -13.29
N TYR A 180 3.83 14.41 -11.99
CA TYR A 180 2.96 14.80 -10.88
C TYR A 180 1.48 14.47 -11.17
N SER A 181 0.62 15.52 -11.29
CA SER A 181 -0.79 15.32 -11.61
C SER A 181 -1.08 15.04 -13.09
N ASN A 182 -0.08 15.21 -13.97
CA ASN A 182 -0.27 15.14 -15.42
C ASN A 182 0.08 13.75 -15.98
N ASN A 183 -0.53 12.71 -15.42
CA ASN A 183 -0.42 11.34 -15.92
C ASN A 183 -1.77 10.62 -15.78
N MET A 184 -1.94 9.52 -16.51
CA MET A 184 -3.15 8.72 -16.52
C MET A 184 -3.05 7.45 -15.66
N GLU A 185 -1.88 7.14 -15.13
CA GLU A 185 -1.67 5.94 -14.33
C GLU A 185 -1.95 6.16 -12.84
N SER A 186 -1.66 7.35 -12.31
CA SER A 186 -1.98 7.69 -10.92
C SER A 186 -3.48 7.83 -10.73
N ILE A 187 -4.04 7.01 -9.83
CA ILE A 187 -5.47 7.02 -9.48
C ILE A 187 -5.71 7.91 -8.27
N PHE A 188 -4.88 7.77 -7.24
CA PHE A 188 -4.88 8.62 -6.06
C PHE A 188 -3.46 8.85 -5.56
N SER A 189 -3.11 10.11 -5.26
CA SER A 189 -1.78 10.53 -4.82
C SER A 189 -1.90 11.60 -3.74
N ILE A 190 -0.91 11.66 -2.85
CA ILE A 190 -0.72 12.81 -1.98
C ILE A 190 -0.01 13.88 -2.80
N ALA A 191 -0.67 15.03 -2.97
CA ALA A 191 -0.05 16.20 -3.60
C ALA A 191 0.93 16.86 -2.63
N ASN A 192 2.09 17.22 -3.13
CA ASN A 192 3.05 18.04 -2.42
C ASN A 192 3.40 19.26 -3.29
N SER A 193 3.91 20.31 -2.63
CA SER A 193 4.51 21.48 -3.26
C SER A 193 5.79 21.86 -2.54
N SER A 194 6.55 22.81 -3.06
CA SER A 194 7.73 23.33 -2.37
C SER A 194 7.41 23.91 -0.99
N ASP A 195 6.21 24.45 -0.82
CA ASP A 195 5.77 25.14 0.40
C ASP A 195 4.95 24.25 1.34
N ASP A 196 4.30 23.20 0.80
CA ASP A 196 3.47 22.26 1.55
C ASP A 196 3.87 20.82 1.22
N ASN A 197 4.69 20.22 2.07
CA ASN A 197 5.20 18.86 1.91
C ASN A 197 5.53 18.23 3.28
N ALA A 198 5.87 16.95 3.27
CA ALA A 198 6.16 16.18 4.49
C ALA A 198 7.53 16.49 5.14
N SER A 199 8.20 17.55 4.73
CA SER A 199 9.51 17.97 5.21
C SER A 199 10.64 16.95 5.03
N VAL A 200 11.82 17.26 5.53
CA VAL A 200 13.01 16.39 5.41
C VAL A 200 12.87 15.02 6.09
N ASN A 201 11.98 14.90 7.05
CA ASN A 201 11.77 13.66 7.81
C ASN A 201 10.60 12.80 7.30
N GLY A 202 9.82 13.29 6.35
CA GLY A 202 8.64 12.57 5.85
C GLY A 202 8.60 12.45 4.33
N ALA A 203 9.18 13.40 3.59
CA ALA A 203 9.15 13.37 2.13
C ALA A 203 9.96 12.19 1.58
N MET A 204 9.37 11.47 0.63
CA MET A 204 9.99 10.28 0.03
C MET A 204 11.32 10.63 -0.64
N SER A 205 11.40 11.75 -1.35
CA SER A 205 12.64 12.23 -1.97
C SER A 205 13.74 12.51 -0.95
N SER A 206 13.41 13.13 0.19
CA SER A 206 14.40 13.35 1.24
C SER A 206 14.89 12.08 1.90
N MET A 207 13.99 11.12 2.14
CA MET A 207 14.33 9.90 2.90
C MET A 207 15.04 8.87 2.02
N MET A 208 14.60 8.68 0.78
CA MET A 208 15.02 7.55 -0.05
C MET A 208 16.07 7.93 -1.09
N SER A 209 16.04 9.16 -1.61
CA SER A 209 16.94 9.57 -2.68
C SER A 209 18.41 9.57 -2.25
N ALA A 210 19.28 9.11 -3.13
CA ALA A 210 20.73 9.21 -3.01
C ALA A 210 21.31 10.44 -3.73
N ARG A 211 20.47 11.32 -4.28
CA ARG A 211 20.84 12.60 -4.89
C ARG A 211 21.29 13.61 -3.82
N ASP A 212 21.95 14.66 -4.24
CA ASP A 212 22.39 15.75 -3.35
C ASP A 212 21.19 16.32 -2.56
N GLY A 213 21.34 16.41 -1.24
CA GLY A 213 20.28 16.80 -0.32
C GLY A 213 19.39 15.64 0.17
N GLY A 214 19.49 14.45 -0.43
CA GLY A 214 18.81 13.23 0.01
C GLY A 214 19.58 12.47 1.09
N ARG A 215 18.86 11.72 1.91
CA ARG A 215 19.42 10.99 3.06
C ARG A 215 19.80 9.54 2.74
N ALA A 216 19.32 8.99 1.62
CA ALA A 216 19.61 7.61 1.18
C ALA A 216 19.43 6.56 2.28
N MET A 217 18.33 6.63 3.02
CA MET A 217 18.11 5.77 4.20
C MET A 217 17.66 4.35 3.88
N CYS A 218 17.18 4.12 2.65
CA CYS A 218 16.62 2.83 2.24
C CYS A 218 17.34 2.31 0.99
N PRO A 219 18.49 1.65 1.13
CA PRO A 219 19.17 1.04 0.00
C PRO A 219 18.34 -0.10 -0.59
N SER A 220 18.44 -0.27 -1.90
CA SER A 220 17.79 -1.37 -2.62
C SER A 220 18.44 -2.70 -2.26
N SER A 221 17.63 -3.75 -2.08
CA SER A 221 18.15 -5.07 -1.70
C SER A 221 18.76 -5.79 -2.90
N PRO A 222 19.95 -6.40 -2.77
CA PRO A 222 20.48 -7.33 -3.77
C PRO A 222 19.52 -8.48 -4.09
N ILE A 223 18.67 -8.92 -3.16
CA ILE A 223 17.63 -9.93 -3.41
C ILE A 223 16.67 -9.47 -4.51
N LEU A 224 16.31 -8.19 -4.53
CA LEU A 224 15.45 -7.62 -5.56
C LEU A 224 16.25 -7.42 -6.86
N TYR A 225 17.40 -6.75 -6.77
CA TYR A 225 18.22 -6.41 -7.93
C TYR A 225 18.66 -7.62 -8.72
N ASN A 226 19.11 -8.70 -8.05
CA ASN A 226 19.62 -9.92 -8.65
C ASN A 226 18.53 -10.89 -9.10
N SER A 227 17.26 -10.60 -8.81
CA SER A 227 16.16 -11.51 -9.13
C SER A 227 16.13 -11.88 -10.61
N LYS A 228 16.00 -13.17 -10.90
CA LYS A 228 15.80 -13.70 -12.26
C LYS A 228 14.57 -13.13 -12.97
N PHE A 229 13.59 -12.64 -12.20
CA PHE A 229 12.37 -12.02 -12.72
C PHE A 229 12.59 -10.58 -13.19
N TRP A 230 13.66 -9.90 -12.72
CA TRP A 230 13.99 -8.54 -13.14
C TRP A 230 15.05 -8.52 -14.23
N ARG A 231 14.63 -8.40 -15.46
CA ARG A 231 15.49 -8.43 -16.64
C ARG A 231 16.52 -7.31 -16.61
N GLY A 232 17.68 -7.54 -17.24
CA GLY A 232 18.79 -6.57 -17.28
C GLY A 232 18.46 -5.30 -18.07
N ASP A 233 17.61 -5.43 -19.08
CA ASP A 233 17.17 -4.38 -19.99
C ASP A 233 15.85 -3.70 -19.58
N ASP A 234 15.33 -4.04 -18.39
CA ASP A 234 14.11 -3.44 -17.85
C ASP A 234 14.33 -1.95 -17.53
N LYS A 235 13.51 -1.08 -18.12
CA LYS A 235 13.58 0.38 -17.95
C LYS A 235 13.47 0.83 -16.50
N ARG A 236 12.80 0.06 -15.63
CA ARG A 236 12.68 0.37 -14.20
C ARG A 236 14.01 0.31 -13.46
N ARG A 237 15.05 -0.30 -14.04
CA ARG A 237 16.41 -0.20 -13.51
C ARG A 237 16.96 1.21 -13.58
N ASN A 238 16.47 2.03 -14.51
CA ASN A 238 16.82 3.46 -14.60
C ASN A 238 16.17 4.30 -13.47
N LEU A 239 15.24 3.71 -12.69
CA LEU A 239 14.69 4.30 -11.48
C LEU A 239 15.47 3.89 -10.22
N LEU A 240 16.70 3.43 -10.42
CA LEU A 240 17.69 3.19 -9.38
C LEU A 240 18.89 4.11 -9.61
N LEU A 241 19.37 4.74 -8.56
CA LEU A 241 20.59 5.53 -8.55
C LEU A 241 21.69 4.79 -7.79
N TYR A 242 22.82 4.52 -8.47
CA TYR A 242 24.00 3.98 -7.82
C TYR A 242 24.80 5.10 -7.15
N ARG A 243 25.13 4.93 -5.87
CA ARG A 243 26.00 5.86 -5.14
C ARG A 243 27.35 5.20 -4.85
N GLU A 244 28.42 5.74 -5.46
CA GLU A 244 29.78 5.19 -5.40
C GLU A 244 30.32 5.09 -3.96
N SER A 245 30.05 6.09 -3.13
CA SER A 245 30.52 6.12 -1.73
C SER A 245 29.98 4.95 -0.90
N ASP A 246 28.81 4.45 -1.26
CA ASP A 246 28.14 3.33 -0.59
C ASP A 246 28.30 2.02 -1.32
N GLN A 247 28.59 2.08 -2.61
CA GLN A 247 28.56 0.95 -3.55
C GLN A 247 27.19 0.23 -3.52
N TYR A 248 26.13 1.03 -3.54
CA TYR A 248 24.76 0.55 -3.40
C TYR A 248 23.80 1.31 -4.33
N TYR A 249 22.73 0.65 -4.72
CA TYR A 249 21.61 1.25 -5.42
C TYR A 249 20.55 1.75 -4.46
N PHE A 250 19.93 2.89 -4.81
CA PHE A 250 18.82 3.51 -4.09
C PHE A 250 17.66 3.76 -5.05
N CYS A 251 16.44 3.77 -4.53
CA CYS A 251 15.27 4.11 -5.32
C CYS A 251 15.34 5.58 -5.76
N ASP A 252 15.22 5.82 -7.08
CA ASP A 252 15.29 7.15 -7.70
C ASP A 252 13.94 7.56 -8.35
N LYS A 253 12.84 6.99 -7.90
CA LYS A 253 11.48 7.41 -8.29
C LYS A 253 11.16 8.83 -7.84
N TYR A 254 11.73 9.24 -6.71
CA TYR A 254 11.56 10.56 -6.10
C TYR A 254 12.90 11.29 -6.16
N GLN A 255 12.98 12.35 -6.94
CA GLN A 255 14.26 12.92 -7.41
C GLN A 255 14.61 14.29 -6.82
N ASN A 256 13.64 14.98 -6.17
CA ASN A 256 13.81 16.35 -5.69
C ASN A 256 13.87 16.46 -4.16
N PRO A 257 14.96 16.02 -3.51
CA PRO A 257 15.07 16.04 -2.05
C PRO A 257 15.11 17.47 -1.46
N THR A 258 15.40 18.47 -2.27
CA THR A 258 15.45 19.89 -1.85
C THR A 258 14.07 20.51 -1.82
N THR A 259 13.31 20.43 -2.91
CA THR A 259 11.96 21.03 -3.01
C THR A 259 10.89 20.12 -2.44
N ARG A 260 11.07 18.80 -2.52
CA ARG A 260 10.15 17.76 -1.98
C ARG A 260 8.73 17.86 -2.52
N GLU A 261 8.59 18.36 -3.73
CA GLU A 261 7.30 18.67 -4.35
C GLU A 261 6.68 17.52 -5.14
N GLU A 262 7.40 16.38 -5.27
CA GLU A 262 6.86 15.24 -5.97
C GLU A 262 5.63 14.66 -5.27
N TYR A 263 4.61 14.37 -6.07
CA TYR A 263 3.44 13.67 -5.60
C TYR A 263 3.81 12.25 -5.16
N ALA A 264 3.21 11.79 -4.07
CA ALA A 264 3.38 10.42 -3.59
C ALA A 264 2.19 9.55 -4.05
N PRO A 265 2.34 8.69 -5.07
CA PRO A 265 1.28 7.80 -5.52
C PRO A 265 0.88 6.80 -4.42
N ILE A 266 -0.42 6.77 -4.10
CA ILE A 266 -1.01 5.84 -3.14
C ILE A 266 -1.68 4.68 -3.87
N ILE A 267 -2.31 4.95 -5.01
CA ILE A 267 -2.93 3.94 -5.87
C ILE A 267 -2.58 4.27 -7.32
N ARG A 268 -2.07 3.28 -8.05
CA ARG A 268 -1.77 3.38 -9.48
C ARG A 268 -2.48 2.28 -10.27
N TYR A 269 -2.76 2.53 -11.54
CA TYR A 269 -3.45 1.57 -12.40
C TYR A 269 -2.66 0.25 -12.57
N ALA A 270 -1.33 0.30 -12.52
CA ALA A 270 -0.48 -0.90 -12.47
C ALA A 270 -0.85 -1.84 -11.31
N GLU A 271 -1.30 -1.29 -10.16
CA GLU A 271 -1.74 -2.11 -9.04
C GLU A 271 -3.05 -2.84 -9.36
N VAL A 272 -4.01 -2.17 -9.97
CA VAL A 272 -5.28 -2.78 -10.38
C VAL A 272 -5.03 -3.96 -11.32
N LEU A 273 -4.16 -3.77 -12.32
CA LEU A 273 -3.80 -4.82 -13.28
C LEU A 273 -3.10 -6.01 -12.61
N LEU A 274 -2.17 -5.76 -11.70
CA LEU A 274 -1.46 -6.85 -11.00
C LEU A 274 -2.33 -7.53 -9.93
N ASN A 275 -3.29 -6.82 -9.34
CA ASN A 275 -4.32 -7.44 -8.49
C ASN A 275 -5.20 -8.38 -9.32
N GLU A 276 -5.65 -7.93 -10.49
CA GLU A 276 -6.45 -8.75 -11.41
C GLU A 276 -5.66 -9.96 -11.92
N ALA A 277 -4.39 -9.78 -12.28
CA ALA A 277 -3.50 -10.87 -12.70
C ALA A 277 -3.40 -11.97 -11.62
N GLU A 278 -3.18 -11.57 -10.36
CA GLU A 278 -3.11 -12.52 -9.25
C GLU A 278 -4.43 -13.23 -9.00
N ALA A 279 -5.53 -12.49 -8.98
CA ALA A 279 -6.86 -13.05 -8.78
C ALA A 279 -7.24 -14.04 -9.88
N ALA A 280 -6.99 -13.71 -11.15
CA ALA A 280 -7.23 -14.57 -12.30
C ALA A 280 -6.39 -15.86 -12.23
N ALA A 281 -5.09 -15.74 -11.91
CA ALA A 281 -4.21 -16.90 -11.73
C ALA A 281 -4.75 -17.87 -10.65
N ARG A 282 -5.19 -17.33 -9.52
CA ARG A 282 -5.72 -18.09 -8.39
C ARG A 282 -7.10 -18.73 -8.68
N GLN A 283 -7.87 -18.15 -9.60
CA GLN A 283 -9.12 -18.72 -10.09
C GLN A 283 -8.92 -19.70 -11.28
N GLY A 284 -7.69 -19.88 -11.75
CA GLY A 284 -7.37 -20.78 -12.86
C GLY A 284 -7.53 -20.16 -14.25
N ASP A 285 -7.87 -18.86 -14.35
CA ASP A 285 -7.90 -18.12 -15.63
C ASP A 285 -6.49 -17.67 -16.00
N LYS A 286 -5.73 -18.61 -16.55
CA LYS A 286 -4.31 -18.40 -16.93
C LYS A 286 -4.16 -17.34 -18.02
N ASP A 287 -5.10 -17.26 -18.94
CA ASP A 287 -5.02 -16.34 -20.08
C ASP A 287 -5.22 -14.89 -19.62
N LEU A 288 -6.22 -14.63 -18.78
CA LEU A 288 -6.42 -13.31 -18.17
C LEU A 288 -5.23 -12.93 -17.29
N ALA A 289 -4.74 -13.85 -16.47
CA ALA A 289 -3.60 -13.62 -15.60
C ALA A 289 -2.34 -13.20 -16.38
N LEU A 290 -2.02 -13.92 -17.46
CA LEU A 290 -0.89 -13.61 -18.33
C LEU A 290 -1.07 -12.28 -19.05
N LYS A 291 -2.26 -12.02 -19.56
CA LYS A 291 -2.59 -10.75 -20.23
C LYS A 291 -2.25 -9.56 -19.30
N LYS A 292 -2.78 -9.58 -18.08
CA LYS A 292 -2.64 -8.46 -17.14
C LYS A 292 -1.21 -8.34 -16.57
N LEU A 293 -0.55 -9.47 -16.32
CA LEU A 293 0.86 -9.50 -15.94
C LEU A 293 1.74 -8.88 -17.04
N ASN A 294 1.55 -9.31 -18.28
CA ASN A 294 2.34 -8.83 -19.41
C ASN A 294 2.06 -7.35 -19.73
N GLU A 295 0.84 -6.86 -19.57
CA GLU A 295 0.54 -5.43 -19.72
C GLU A 295 1.50 -4.57 -18.87
N VAL A 296 1.71 -4.92 -17.60
CA VAL A 296 2.60 -4.16 -16.70
C VAL A 296 4.06 -4.42 -17.01
N ARG A 297 4.43 -5.68 -17.23
CA ARG A 297 5.82 -6.09 -17.43
C ARG A 297 6.40 -5.61 -18.76
N ASP A 298 5.68 -5.84 -19.85
CA ASP A 298 6.18 -5.66 -21.21
C ASP A 298 6.41 -4.18 -21.56
N ARG A 299 5.64 -3.24 -20.98
CA ARG A 299 5.90 -1.81 -21.15
C ARG A 299 7.31 -1.38 -20.72
N SER A 300 7.88 -2.13 -19.77
CA SER A 300 9.19 -1.83 -19.18
C SER A 300 10.34 -2.55 -19.85
N LEU A 301 10.07 -3.55 -20.68
CA LEU A 301 11.11 -4.31 -21.39
C LEU A 301 11.61 -3.55 -22.63
N ALA A 302 12.88 -3.71 -22.96
CA ALA A 302 13.44 -3.19 -24.20
C ALA A 302 13.03 -4.04 -25.41
N ASP A 303 12.90 -5.35 -25.23
CA ASP A 303 12.45 -6.30 -26.25
C ASP A 303 11.30 -7.18 -25.74
N PRO A 304 10.09 -6.62 -25.63
CA PRO A 304 8.93 -7.37 -25.18
C PRO A 304 8.59 -8.53 -26.15
N ALA A 305 8.86 -8.39 -27.44
CA ALA A 305 8.51 -9.41 -28.42
C ALA A 305 9.15 -10.78 -28.15
N SER A 306 10.40 -10.79 -27.64
CA SER A 306 11.10 -12.02 -27.26
C SER A 306 10.97 -12.41 -25.80
N GLN A 307 10.53 -11.47 -24.93
CA GLN A 307 10.59 -11.63 -23.47
C GLN A 307 9.23 -11.71 -22.78
N THR A 308 8.13 -11.45 -23.49
CA THR A 308 6.78 -11.58 -22.97
C THR A 308 6.52 -13.00 -22.47
N TYR A 309 5.87 -13.12 -21.32
CA TYR A 309 5.55 -14.45 -20.76
C TYR A 309 4.46 -15.16 -21.55
N LYS A 310 4.67 -16.47 -21.74
CA LYS A 310 3.75 -17.38 -22.42
C LYS A 310 3.23 -18.45 -21.45
N ALA A 311 2.10 -19.06 -21.78
CA ALA A 311 1.48 -20.08 -20.95
C ALA A 311 2.42 -21.23 -20.57
N ASN A 312 3.32 -21.62 -21.49
CA ASN A 312 4.26 -22.73 -21.28
C ASN A 312 5.48 -22.36 -20.42
N ASP A 313 5.66 -21.07 -20.06
CA ASP A 313 6.76 -20.66 -19.19
C ASP A 313 6.48 -21.02 -17.72
N PHE A 314 5.24 -21.41 -17.39
CA PHE A 314 4.81 -21.73 -16.05
C PHE A 314 4.25 -23.15 -15.95
N ALA A 315 4.89 -23.95 -15.09
CA ALA A 315 4.50 -25.34 -14.88
C ALA A 315 3.09 -25.48 -14.25
N ASP A 316 2.74 -24.54 -13.37
CA ASP A 316 1.50 -24.56 -12.60
C ASP A 316 1.06 -23.15 -12.17
N THR A 317 -0.09 -23.09 -11.50
CA THR A 317 -0.63 -21.83 -10.93
C THR A 317 0.33 -21.19 -9.93
N LYS A 318 1.06 -21.98 -9.15
CA LYS A 318 2.02 -21.47 -8.16
C LYS A 318 3.15 -20.71 -8.84
N ALA A 319 3.74 -21.27 -9.90
CA ALA A 319 4.82 -20.64 -10.65
C ALA A 319 4.38 -19.32 -11.30
N LEU A 320 3.17 -19.28 -11.85
CA LEU A 320 2.58 -18.05 -12.41
C LEU A 320 2.31 -17.01 -11.31
N THR A 321 1.72 -17.42 -10.20
CA THR A 321 1.46 -16.51 -9.07
C THR A 321 2.77 -15.97 -8.49
N GLU A 322 3.81 -16.79 -8.37
CA GLU A 322 5.14 -16.33 -7.95
C GLU A 322 5.69 -15.25 -8.89
N ALA A 323 5.57 -15.42 -10.20
CA ALA A 323 6.01 -14.41 -11.17
C ALA A 323 5.23 -13.10 -11.03
N ILE A 324 3.90 -13.15 -10.82
CA ILE A 324 3.07 -11.97 -10.56
C ILE A 324 3.50 -11.26 -9.27
N LEU A 325 3.78 -11.98 -8.20
CA LEU A 325 4.24 -11.41 -6.93
C LEU A 325 5.62 -10.77 -7.05
N TRP A 326 6.51 -11.35 -7.87
CA TRP A 326 7.80 -10.72 -8.19
C TRP A 326 7.62 -9.46 -9.05
N GLU A 327 6.72 -9.48 -10.03
CA GLU A 327 6.40 -8.29 -10.83
C GLU A 327 5.87 -7.15 -9.94
N ARG A 328 4.97 -7.45 -9.01
CA ARG A 328 4.52 -6.49 -7.98
C ARG A 328 5.69 -5.92 -7.18
N ARG A 329 6.61 -6.76 -6.74
CA ARG A 329 7.77 -6.34 -5.96
C ARG A 329 8.72 -5.44 -6.74
N ILE A 330 8.88 -5.67 -8.05
CA ILE A 330 9.69 -4.85 -8.96
C ILE A 330 8.98 -3.53 -9.23
N GLU A 331 7.71 -3.60 -9.61
CA GLU A 331 6.90 -2.44 -9.99
C GLU A 331 6.75 -1.45 -8.83
N PHE A 332 6.48 -1.94 -7.63
CA PHE A 332 6.22 -1.09 -6.47
C PHE A 332 7.43 -0.89 -5.56
N HIS A 333 8.65 -1.11 -6.07
CA HIS A 333 9.85 -0.81 -5.31
C HIS A 333 9.89 0.67 -4.89
N GLY A 334 10.05 0.92 -3.58
CA GLY A 334 10.06 2.27 -3.03
C GLY A 334 8.68 2.89 -2.78
N GLU A 335 7.56 2.16 -2.94
CA GLU A 335 6.20 2.68 -2.78
C GLU A 335 5.45 2.12 -1.56
N GLY A 336 6.14 1.42 -0.66
CA GLY A 336 5.53 0.89 0.57
C GLY A 336 4.74 -0.42 0.43
N ARG A 337 4.47 -0.92 -0.80
CA ARG A 337 3.61 -2.09 -1.04
C ARG A 337 4.17 -3.43 -0.55
N ARG A 338 5.46 -3.53 -0.30
CA ARG A 338 6.08 -4.80 0.10
C ARG A 338 5.57 -5.33 1.44
N TRP A 339 5.32 -4.45 2.41
CA TRP A 339 4.76 -4.86 3.70
C TRP A 339 3.35 -5.43 3.54
N GLU A 340 2.51 -4.78 2.74
CA GLU A 340 1.15 -5.25 2.45
C GLU A 340 1.15 -6.67 1.89
N ASP A 341 2.04 -6.96 0.91
CA ASP A 341 2.17 -8.30 0.34
C ASP A 341 2.72 -9.32 1.36
N ILE A 342 3.70 -8.96 2.18
CA ILE A 342 4.21 -9.83 3.24
C ILE A 342 3.08 -10.17 4.24
N HIS A 343 2.31 -9.16 4.64
CA HIS A 343 1.24 -9.31 5.60
C HIS A 343 0.11 -10.21 5.06
N ARG A 344 -0.50 -9.85 3.93
CA ARG A 344 -1.63 -10.62 3.38
C ARG A 344 -1.29 -12.05 2.96
N LEU A 345 -0.03 -12.31 2.62
CA LEU A 345 0.47 -13.63 2.22
C LEU A 345 1.03 -14.44 3.39
N ALA A 346 0.95 -13.97 4.63
CA ALA A 346 1.57 -14.64 5.78
C ALA A 346 1.16 -16.11 5.91
N ALA A 347 -0.12 -16.40 5.82
CA ALA A 347 -0.68 -17.76 5.86
C ALA A 347 -1.32 -18.14 4.51
N ASP A 348 -0.74 -17.69 3.39
CA ASP A 348 -1.21 -18.03 2.05
C ASP A 348 -0.94 -19.51 1.72
N ASP A 349 -1.91 -20.18 1.12
CA ASP A 349 -1.85 -21.61 0.80
C ASP A 349 -0.97 -21.91 -0.42
N LEU A 350 -0.78 -20.96 -1.32
CA LEU A 350 -0.05 -21.14 -2.57
C LEU A 350 1.37 -20.58 -2.51
N CYS A 351 1.51 -19.32 -2.04
CA CYS A 351 2.77 -18.58 -1.98
C CYS A 351 2.95 -17.92 -0.61
N PRO A 352 3.06 -18.68 0.49
CA PRO A 352 3.14 -18.10 1.83
C PRO A 352 4.41 -17.28 2.00
N SER A 353 4.28 -16.05 2.54
CA SER A 353 5.41 -15.30 3.06
C SER A 353 5.91 -15.89 4.38
N GLY A 354 5.00 -16.52 5.14
CA GLY A 354 5.25 -17.12 6.45
C GLY A 354 5.53 -16.08 7.56
N GLY A 355 5.81 -14.84 7.19
CA GLY A 355 6.19 -13.77 8.11
C GLY A 355 7.21 -12.80 7.51
N ILE A 356 7.96 -12.11 8.35
CA ILE A 356 8.97 -11.13 7.94
C ILE A 356 10.25 -11.85 7.53
N PRO A 357 10.69 -11.75 6.26
CA PRO A 357 11.90 -12.43 5.81
C PRO A 357 13.16 -11.83 6.44
N ALA A 358 14.18 -12.67 6.57
CA ALA A 358 15.52 -12.21 6.94
C ALA A 358 16.00 -11.11 5.99
N LYS A 359 16.72 -10.13 6.53
CA LYS A 359 17.24 -8.99 5.77
C LYS A 359 18.75 -9.14 5.52
N ILE A 360 19.18 -8.73 4.36
CA ILE A 360 20.61 -8.57 4.06
C ILE A 360 21.15 -7.40 4.89
N GLU A 361 22.29 -7.59 5.51
CA GLU A 361 23.01 -6.52 6.20
C GLU A 361 23.82 -5.68 5.20
N TYR A 362 23.63 -4.37 5.26
CA TYR A 362 24.30 -3.42 4.39
C TYR A 362 25.84 -3.59 4.42
N ASN A 363 26.44 -3.66 5.61
CA ASN A 363 27.87 -3.77 5.76
C ASN A 363 28.48 -5.06 5.19
N ASN A 364 27.70 -6.14 5.11
CA ASN A 364 28.16 -7.41 4.57
C ASN A 364 28.19 -7.45 3.05
N THR A 365 27.55 -6.50 2.39
CA THR A 365 27.46 -6.43 0.93
C THR A 365 28.21 -5.27 0.32
N LYS A 366 28.55 -4.25 1.11
CA LYS A 366 29.30 -3.09 0.66
C LYS A 366 30.68 -3.52 0.13
N GLY A 367 30.98 -3.16 -1.12
CA GLY A 367 32.24 -3.52 -1.76
C GLY A 367 32.37 -4.96 -2.24
N GLN A 368 31.31 -5.78 -2.10
CA GLN A 368 31.36 -7.21 -2.46
C GLN A 368 30.82 -7.52 -3.85
N GLY A 369 30.55 -6.51 -4.67
CA GLY A 369 29.93 -6.73 -5.99
C GLY A 369 28.56 -7.41 -5.90
N ALA A 370 27.76 -7.03 -4.91
CA ALA A 370 26.53 -7.72 -4.56
C ALA A 370 25.41 -7.54 -5.59
N PHE A 371 25.51 -6.57 -6.47
CA PHE A 371 24.48 -6.22 -7.46
C PHE A 371 24.84 -6.78 -8.83
N VAL A 372 24.36 -7.99 -9.14
CA VAL A 372 24.57 -8.68 -10.40
C VAL A 372 23.24 -9.18 -10.93
N VAL A 373 22.87 -8.78 -12.14
CA VAL A 373 21.61 -9.24 -12.77
C VAL A 373 21.60 -10.76 -12.88
N GLY A 374 20.62 -11.42 -12.26
CA GLY A 374 20.55 -12.88 -12.20
C GLY A 374 21.59 -13.54 -11.28
N GLY A 375 22.33 -12.74 -10.52
CA GLY A 375 23.36 -13.23 -9.61
C GLY A 375 22.81 -13.88 -8.34
N GLU A 376 23.61 -14.73 -7.73
CA GLU A 376 23.26 -15.40 -6.50
C GLU A 376 23.24 -14.44 -5.31
N VAL A 377 22.36 -14.74 -4.35
CA VAL A 377 22.29 -14.08 -3.04
C VAL A 377 23.02 -14.98 -2.04
N LYS A 378 24.15 -14.53 -1.53
CA LYS A 378 25.00 -15.33 -0.66
C LYS A 378 24.47 -15.33 0.78
N SER A 379 24.59 -16.48 1.44
CA SER A 379 24.09 -16.67 2.82
C SER A 379 24.80 -15.80 3.85
N GLU A 380 26.09 -15.51 3.66
CA GLU A 380 26.88 -14.64 4.53
C GLU A 380 26.44 -13.17 4.52
N TRP A 381 25.70 -12.75 3.49
CA TRP A 381 25.17 -11.37 3.42
C TRP A 381 24.09 -11.09 4.46
N PHE A 382 23.42 -12.11 4.99
CA PHE A 382 22.42 -11.94 6.04
C PHE A 382 23.03 -11.66 7.44
N GLY A 383 24.31 -11.96 7.64
CA GLY A 383 25.02 -11.70 8.89
C GLY A 383 24.31 -12.27 10.12
N SER A 384 24.27 -11.48 11.19
CA SER A 384 23.56 -11.82 12.43
C SER A 384 22.03 -11.74 12.30
N ASN A 385 21.51 -11.06 11.29
CA ASN A 385 20.07 -10.88 11.01
C ASN A 385 19.47 -12.03 10.21
N LYS A 386 19.99 -13.25 10.34
CA LYS A 386 19.42 -14.44 9.70
C LYS A 386 18.05 -14.84 10.23
N ALA A 387 17.56 -14.13 11.25
CA ALA A 387 16.29 -14.44 11.86
C ALA A 387 15.11 -14.06 10.97
N PHE A 388 14.43 -15.06 10.45
CA PHE A 388 13.08 -14.96 9.97
C PHE A 388 12.14 -14.74 11.16
N ILE A 389 11.18 -13.81 11.05
CA ILE A 389 10.18 -13.59 12.09
C ILE A 389 8.86 -14.19 11.60
N PRO A 390 8.41 -15.33 12.13
CA PRO A 390 7.15 -15.94 11.71
C PRO A 390 5.96 -15.02 12.05
N TYR A 391 4.88 -15.13 11.28
CA TYR A 391 3.69 -14.29 11.53
C TYR A 391 3.00 -14.60 12.88
N THR A 392 3.35 -15.71 13.52
CA THR A 392 2.90 -16.07 14.89
C THR A 392 3.73 -15.40 15.99
N ASP A 393 4.85 -14.76 15.64
CA ASP A 393 5.65 -13.97 16.59
C ASP A 393 5.01 -12.61 16.83
N LYS A 394 5.01 -12.15 18.08
CA LYS A 394 4.45 -10.83 18.44
C LYS A 394 5.00 -9.66 17.63
N ARG A 395 6.22 -9.76 17.12
CA ARG A 395 6.87 -8.71 16.30
C ARG A 395 6.29 -8.58 14.90
N PHE A 396 5.40 -9.49 14.49
CA PHE A 396 4.78 -9.44 13.16
C PHE A 396 3.79 -8.29 13.03
N ILE A 397 3.00 -8.02 14.07
CA ILE A 397 2.07 -6.89 14.11
C ILE A 397 2.41 -5.97 15.29
N TRP A 398 2.04 -4.70 15.15
CA TRP A 398 2.36 -3.68 16.14
C TRP A 398 1.43 -3.76 17.36
N PRO A 399 1.93 -3.43 18.56
CA PRO A 399 1.09 -3.32 19.76
C PRO A 399 0.23 -2.06 19.73
N ILE A 400 -0.93 -2.12 20.38
CA ILE A 400 -1.73 -0.92 20.68
C ILE A 400 -0.92 -0.03 21.63
N PRO A 401 -0.90 1.31 21.41
CA PRO A 401 -0.16 2.24 22.25
C PRO A 401 -0.59 2.25 23.73
N GLN A 402 0.38 2.44 24.60
CA GLN A 402 0.17 2.44 26.07
C GLN A 402 -0.89 3.44 26.54
N ASN A 403 -0.91 4.64 25.93
CA ASN A 403 -1.86 5.69 26.32
C ASN A 403 -3.32 5.24 26.13
N ASP A 404 -3.60 4.54 25.05
CA ASP A 404 -4.95 4.06 24.75
C ASP A 404 -5.34 2.90 25.64
N LEU A 405 -4.41 2.00 25.97
CA LEU A 405 -4.65 0.91 26.92
C LEU A 405 -4.96 1.42 28.33
N LEU A 406 -4.30 2.49 28.77
CA LEU A 406 -4.55 3.10 30.09
C LEU A 406 -5.91 3.78 30.18
N ARG A 407 -6.42 4.31 29.07
CA ARG A 407 -7.67 5.06 29.00
C ARG A 407 -8.89 4.19 28.71
N ASN A 408 -8.68 3.05 28.01
CA ASN A 408 -9.76 2.15 27.59
C ASN A 408 -9.47 0.72 28.08
N PRO A 409 -10.10 0.31 29.21
CA PRO A 409 -9.92 -1.05 29.77
C PRO A 409 -10.31 -2.17 28.79
N THR A 410 -11.29 -1.92 27.91
CA THR A 410 -11.71 -2.90 26.90
C THR A 410 -10.60 -3.14 25.89
N LEU A 411 -9.94 -2.08 25.41
CA LEU A 411 -8.75 -2.21 24.54
C LEU A 411 -7.58 -2.87 25.26
N ALA A 412 -7.39 -2.58 26.55
CA ALA A 412 -6.32 -3.20 27.33
C ALA A 412 -6.46 -4.72 27.39
N ALA A 413 -7.69 -5.23 27.50
CA ALA A 413 -7.98 -6.66 27.46
C ALA A 413 -7.81 -7.29 26.06
N GLN A 414 -7.69 -6.47 25.03
CA GLN A 414 -7.62 -6.87 23.62
C GLN A 414 -6.27 -6.52 22.95
N GLN A 415 -5.20 -6.33 23.75
CA GLN A 415 -3.86 -6.13 23.23
C GLN A 415 -3.43 -7.30 22.36
N ASN A 416 -2.62 -7.05 21.34
CA ASN A 416 -2.02 -8.10 20.52
C ASN A 416 -1.17 -9.04 21.37
N ALA A 417 -1.30 -10.33 21.13
CA ALA A 417 -0.68 -11.37 21.94
C ALA A 417 0.83 -11.17 22.12
N GLY A 418 1.30 -11.29 23.35
CA GLY A 418 2.72 -11.19 23.69
C GLY A 418 3.27 -9.76 23.91
N TRP A 419 2.42 -8.73 23.74
CA TRP A 419 2.76 -7.34 24.01
C TRP A 419 2.26 -6.85 25.37
#